data_51282c82f52694ca32d79fd7198b0f26
#
_entry.id   51282c82f52694ca32d79fd7198b0f26
#
_cell.length_a   1.000
_cell.length_b   1.000
_cell.length_c   1.000
_cell.angle_alpha   90.00
_cell.angle_beta   90.00
_cell.angle_gamma   90.00
#
_symmetry.space_group_name_H-M   'P 1'
#
loop_
_entity.id
_entity.type
_entity.pdbx_description
1 polymer ?
#
loop_
_entity_poly.entity_id
_entity_poly.type
_entity_poly.pdbx_seq_one_letter_code
_entity_poly.pdbx_strand_id
1 'polypeptide(L)'
;MPEIRIVLPQHLQTLARVPDREVSIAVADVVTVRTILDAIEARFPQLRGTIRDHGGPAAPGKRRPFVRFFACEEDWSHASPDDPLPAPVAAGREPFLVVGAMAGG
;
A
#
# COMPACT_ATOMS: atom_id res chain seq x y z
N MET A 1 4.56 4.71 -16.41
CA MET A 1 4.39 4.23 -15.03
C MET A 1 3.26 3.21 -15.01
N PRO A 2 3.49 2.01 -14.47
CA PRO A 2 2.44 1.02 -14.44
C PRO A 2 1.29 1.43 -13.51
N GLU A 3 0.08 1.04 -13.89
CA GLU A 3 -1.09 1.20 -13.04
C GLU A 3 -1.25 -0.01 -12.15
N ILE A 4 -1.24 0.22 -10.85
CA ILE A 4 -1.28 -0.83 -9.86
C ILE A 4 -2.64 -0.82 -9.17
N ARG A 5 -3.21 -2.02 -9.03
CA ARG A 5 -4.47 -2.21 -8.30
C ARG A 5 -4.16 -2.36 -6.83
N ILE A 6 -4.82 -1.56 -6.00
CA ILE A 6 -4.59 -1.54 -4.55
C ILE A 6 -5.93 -1.67 -3.86
N VAL A 7 -6.05 -2.64 -2.94
CA VAL A 7 -7.25 -2.81 -2.13
C VAL A 7 -6.99 -2.22 -0.76
N LEU A 8 -7.83 -1.29 -0.35
CA LEU A 8 -7.73 -0.61 0.94
C LEU A 8 -8.70 -1.22 1.95
N PRO A 9 -8.33 -1.30 3.24
CA PRO A 9 -9.29 -1.66 4.27
C PRO A 9 -10.35 -0.57 4.42
N GLN A 10 -11.50 -0.93 4.97
CA GLN A 10 -12.66 -0.03 5.00
C GLN A 10 -12.34 1.32 5.66
N HIS A 11 -11.62 1.33 6.77
CA HIS A 11 -11.33 2.59 7.45
C HIS A 11 -10.46 3.53 6.61
N LEU A 12 -9.54 2.98 5.80
CA LEU A 12 -8.74 3.80 4.89
C LEU A 12 -9.54 4.21 3.66
N GLN A 13 -10.42 3.34 3.18
CA GLN A 13 -11.35 3.70 2.11
C GLN A 13 -12.18 4.92 2.50
N THR A 14 -12.72 4.91 3.71
CA THR A 14 -13.51 6.01 4.24
C THR A 14 -12.68 7.29 4.37
N LEU A 15 -11.46 7.16 4.92
CA LEU A 15 -10.58 8.30 5.10
C LEU A 15 -10.14 8.91 3.77
N ALA A 16 -9.90 8.08 2.78
CA ALA A 16 -9.52 8.52 1.43
C ALA A 16 -10.71 9.05 0.63
N ARG A 17 -11.93 8.81 1.10
CA ARG A 17 -13.17 9.24 0.44
C ARG A 17 -13.31 8.66 -0.96
N VAL A 18 -12.96 7.39 -1.11
CA VAL A 18 -13.15 6.68 -2.39
C VAL A 18 -14.36 5.75 -2.29
N PRO A 19 -15.13 5.59 -3.39
CA PRO A 19 -16.36 4.80 -3.35
C PRO A 19 -16.10 3.29 -3.30
N ASP A 20 -14.95 2.85 -3.80
CA ASP A 20 -14.62 1.43 -3.90
C ASP A 20 -13.42 1.10 -3.03
N ARG A 21 -13.34 -0.18 -2.60
CA ARG A 21 -12.20 -0.66 -1.83
C ARG A 21 -10.94 -0.75 -2.67
N GLU A 22 -11.10 -0.97 -3.97
CA GLU A 22 -9.96 -1.07 -4.88
C GLU A 22 -9.78 0.24 -5.61
N VAL A 23 -8.54 0.73 -5.62
CA VAL A 23 -8.15 1.91 -6.39
C VAL A 23 -7.01 1.54 -7.32
N SER A 24 -6.93 2.22 -8.47
CA SER A 24 -5.83 2.04 -9.41
C SER A 24 -4.99 3.31 -9.42
N ILE A 25 -3.70 3.17 -9.18
CA ILE A 25 -2.78 4.31 -9.07
C ILE A 25 -1.55 4.04 -9.91
N ALA A 26 -1.08 5.06 -10.62
CA ALA A 26 0.19 4.99 -11.33
C ALA A 26 1.34 4.99 -10.32
N VAL A 27 2.23 4.01 -10.44
CA VAL A 27 3.33 3.80 -9.50
C VAL A 27 4.64 3.78 -10.27
N ALA A 28 5.67 4.37 -9.68
CA ALA A 28 7.00 4.39 -10.30
C ALA A 28 7.60 2.98 -10.42
N ASP A 29 8.32 2.73 -11.50
CA ASP A 29 9.15 1.53 -11.63
C ASP A 29 10.41 1.68 -10.78
N VAL A 30 10.89 0.67 -10.20
CA VAL A 30 10.38 -0.69 -10.07
C VAL A 30 9.25 -0.71 -9.02
N VAL A 31 8.22 -1.54 -9.23
CA VAL A 31 7.08 -1.60 -8.31
C VAL A 31 7.49 -2.33 -7.04
N THR A 32 7.48 -1.62 -5.93
CA THR A 32 7.84 -2.14 -4.61
C THR A 32 6.79 -1.67 -3.60
N VAL A 33 6.84 -2.21 -2.39
CA VAL A 33 5.96 -1.70 -1.32
C VAL A 33 6.20 -0.20 -1.13
N ARG A 34 7.46 0.24 -1.11
CA ARG A 34 7.78 1.66 -0.93
C ARG A 34 7.17 2.53 -2.01
N THR A 35 7.33 2.15 -3.28
CA THR A 35 6.79 2.97 -4.38
C THR A 35 5.28 2.99 -4.39
N ILE A 36 4.63 1.88 -4.01
CA ILE A 36 3.18 1.85 -3.87
C ILE A 36 2.72 2.78 -2.75
N LEU A 37 3.35 2.73 -1.58
CA LEU A 37 2.96 3.59 -0.46
C LEU A 37 3.23 5.05 -0.75
N ASP A 38 4.34 5.37 -1.42
CA ASP A 38 4.62 6.73 -1.86
C ASP A 38 3.51 7.25 -2.77
N ALA A 39 3.06 6.41 -3.71
CA ALA A 39 2.00 6.79 -4.64
C ALA A 39 0.64 6.96 -3.95
N ILE A 40 0.33 6.08 -2.99
CA ILE A 40 -0.90 6.20 -2.19
C ILE A 40 -0.90 7.52 -1.43
N GLU A 41 0.20 7.84 -0.78
CA GLU A 41 0.29 9.05 0.05
C GLU A 41 0.29 10.32 -0.79
N ALA A 42 0.82 10.26 -2.00
CA ALA A 42 0.76 11.38 -2.92
C ALA A 42 -0.66 11.61 -3.44
N ARG A 43 -1.37 10.53 -3.74
CA ARG A 43 -2.75 10.59 -4.24
C ARG A 43 -3.74 10.93 -3.13
N PHE A 44 -3.52 10.38 -1.94
CA PHE A 44 -4.39 10.57 -0.78
C PHE A 44 -3.56 11.06 0.41
N PRO A 45 -3.25 12.36 0.46
CA PRO A 45 -2.41 12.90 1.55
C PRO A 45 -2.98 12.62 2.95
N GLN A 46 -4.29 12.48 3.06
CA GLN A 46 -4.95 12.16 4.33
C GLN A 46 -4.61 10.78 4.87
N LEU A 47 -4.02 9.91 4.03
CA LEU A 47 -3.58 8.58 4.47
C LEU A 47 -2.16 8.57 5.03
N ARG A 48 -1.45 9.70 4.99
CA ARG A 48 -0.09 9.76 5.53
C ARG A 48 -0.10 9.44 7.02
N GLY A 49 0.79 8.55 7.44
CA GLY A 49 0.87 8.11 8.83
C GLY A 49 -0.12 7.03 9.23
N THR A 50 -1.00 6.58 8.33
CA THR A 50 -2.00 5.56 8.65
C THR A 50 -1.54 4.15 8.29
N ILE A 51 -0.72 4.01 7.25
CA ILE A 51 -0.24 2.72 6.78
C ILE A 51 1.18 2.47 7.28
N ARG A 52 1.99 3.51 7.28
CA ARG A 52 3.34 3.48 7.83
C ARG A 52 3.56 4.75 8.64
N ASP A 53 4.45 4.66 9.63
CA ASP A 53 4.82 5.84 10.40
C ASP A 53 5.45 6.88 9.47
N HIS A 54 5.21 8.15 9.76
CA HIS A 54 5.84 9.22 9.03
C HIS A 54 7.28 9.38 9.53
N GLY A 55 8.22 8.76 8.82
CA GLY A 55 9.62 8.85 9.18
C GLY A 55 10.21 10.23 8.93
N GLY A 56 11.30 10.53 9.62
CA GLY A 56 12.06 11.74 9.35
C GLY A 56 12.76 11.68 8.00
N PRO A 57 13.41 12.78 7.58
CA PRO A 57 14.04 12.84 6.27
C PRO A 57 15.18 11.83 6.09
N ALA A 58 15.78 11.35 7.18
CA ALA A 58 16.89 10.41 7.12
C ALA A 58 16.46 8.96 7.24
N ALA A 59 15.19 8.68 7.55
CA ALA A 59 14.71 7.31 7.77
C ALA A 59 13.29 7.17 7.26
N PRO A 60 13.02 6.21 6.36
CA PRO A 60 11.65 5.95 5.93
C PRO A 60 10.81 5.44 7.09
N GLY A 61 9.54 5.78 7.09
CA GLY A 61 8.61 5.32 8.09
C GLY A 61 8.40 3.82 8.03
N LYS A 62 8.27 3.21 9.20
CA LYS A 62 8.01 1.78 9.29
C LYS A 62 6.53 1.50 9.16
N ARG A 63 6.19 0.30 8.65
CA ARG A 63 4.81 -0.17 8.60
C ARG A 63 4.20 -0.11 10.00
N ARG A 64 2.96 0.35 10.07
CA ARG A 64 2.22 0.37 11.33
C ARG A 64 1.95 -1.07 11.80
N PRO A 65 2.01 -1.35 13.12
CA PRO A 65 1.91 -2.73 13.63
C PRO A 65 0.62 -3.45 13.26
N PHE A 66 -0.47 -2.69 13.08
CA PHE A 66 -1.78 -3.28 12.80
C PHE A 66 -2.11 -3.31 11.32
N VAL A 67 -1.13 -3.02 10.45
CA VAL A 67 -1.32 -3.04 9.01
C VAL A 67 -0.46 -4.15 8.41
N ARG A 68 -1.05 -4.93 7.51
CA ARG A 68 -0.33 -5.98 6.80
C ARG A 68 -0.49 -5.82 5.31
N PHE A 69 0.50 -6.30 4.59
CA PHE A 69 0.52 -6.27 3.12
C PHE A 69 0.49 -7.67 2.57
N PHE A 70 -0.32 -7.87 1.51
CA PHE A 70 -0.39 -9.16 0.81
C PHE A 70 -0.31 -8.91 -0.69
N ALA A 71 0.37 -9.84 -1.37
CA ALA A 71 0.46 -9.85 -2.82
C ALA A 71 0.55 -11.31 -3.27
N CYS A 72 -0.27 -11.70 -4.26
CA CYS A 72 -0.28 -13.06 -4.80
C CYS A 72 -0.40 -14.12 -3.69
N GLU A 73 -1.28 -13.86 -2.72
CA GLU A 73 -1.56 -14.76 -1.59
C GLU A 73 -0.40 -14.92 -0.62
N GLU A 74 0.62 -14.07 -0.71
CA GLU A 74 1.75 -14.07 0.20
C GLU A 74 1.76 -12.82 1.06
N ASP A 75 2.18 -12.99 2.32
CA ASP A 75 2.34 -11.87 3.25
C ASP A 75 3.65 -11.15 2.95
N TRP A 76 3.55 -9.88 2.59
CA TRP A 76 4.69 -9.03 2.28
C TRP A 76 5.02 -8.05 3.40
N SER A 77 4.37 -8.19 4.57
CA SER A 77 4.54 -7.25 5.68
C SER A 77 5.97 -7.20 6.21
N HIS A 78 6.69 -8.31 6.14
CA HIS A 78 8.04 -8.42 6.66
C HIS A 78 9.12 -8.41 5.58
N ALA A 79 8.73 -8.29 4.32
CA ALA A 79 9.68 -8.16 3.23
C ALA A 79 10.29 -6.76 3.24
N SER A 80 11.49 -6.63 2.67
CA SER A 80 12.06 -5.31 2.48
C SER A 80 11.12 -4.47 1.62
N PRO A 81 10.83 -3.21 2.00
CA PRO A 81 9.98 -2.34 1.19
C PRO A 81 10.57 -2.02 -0.17
N ASP A 82 11.84 -2.32 -0.38
CA ASP A 82 12.51 -2.07 -1.66
C ASP A 82 12.62 -3.32 -2.55
N ASP A 83 12.12 -4.47 -2.08
CA ASP A 83 12.11 -5.67 -2.90
C ASP A 83 11.05 -5.56 -4.00
N PRO A 84 11.37 -5.95 -5.24
CA PRO A 84 10.39 -5.94 -6.31
C PRO A 84 9.21 -6.85 -5.98
N LEU A 85 8.00 -6.34 -6.21
CA LEU A 85 6.80 -7.13 -6.04
C LEU A 85 6.64 -8.13 -7.19
N PRO A 86 5.83 -9.19 -6.99
CA PRO A 86 5.61 -10.16 -8.05
C PRO A 86 5.11 -9.53 -9.35
N ALA A 87 5.51 -10.11 -10.48
CA ALA A 87 5.14 -9.60 -11.80
C ALA A 87 3.63 -9.40 -12.00
N PRO A 88 2.74 -10.30 -11.51
CA PRO A 88 1.31 -10.07 -11.66
C PRO A 88 0.81 -8.77 -11.02
N VAL A 89 1.41 -8.35 -9.92
CA VAL A 89 1.06 -7.07 -9.28
C VAL A 89 1.51 -5.91 -10.16
N ALA A 90 2.75 -5.95 -10.63
CA ALA A 90 3.29 -4.91 -11.49
C ALA A 90 2.55 -4.81 -12.82
N ALA A 91 1.98 -5.91 -13.29
CA ALA A 91 1.20 -5.95 -14.53
C ALA A 91 -0.26 -5.54 -14.34
N GLY A 92 -0.70 -5.31 -13.11
CA GLY A 92 -2.09 -4.94 -12.83
C GLY A 92 -3.05 -6.11 -12.85
N ARG A 93 -2.56 -7.36 -12.86
CA ARG A 93 -3.42 -8.55 -12.87
C ARG A 93 -3.84 -8.99 -11.48
N GLU A 94 -2.99 -8.79 -10.49
CA GLU A 94 -3.26 -9.11 -9.10
C GLU A 94 -3.16 -7.84 -8.27
N PRO A 95 -4.09 -7.62 -7.33
CA PRO A 95 -4.03 -6.42 -6.49
C PRO A 95 -2.97 -6.53 -5.40
N PHE A 96 -2.46 -5.39 -4.98
CA PHE A 96 -1.72 -5.25 -3.74
C PHE A 96 -2.73 -4.98 -2.62
N LEU A 97 -2.73 -5.80 -1.58
CA LEU A 97 -3.71 -5.69 -0.51
C LEU A 97 -3.11 -5.00 0.70
N VAL A 98 -3.79 -3.96 1.17
CA VAL A 98 -3.51 -3.35 2.47
C VAL A 98 -4.60 -3.81 3.42
N VAL A 99 -4.23 -4.53 4.45
CA VAL A 99 -5.18 -5.14 5.38
C VAL A 99 -4.98 -4.54 6.76
N GLY A 100 -6.07 -4.09 7.37
CA GLY A 100 -6.05 -3.65 8.75
C GLY A 100 -6.28 -4.85 9.66
N ALA A 101 -5.37 -5.04 10.61
CA ALA A 101 -5.45 -6.18 11.55
C ALA A 101 -6.24 -5.83 12.80
N MET A 102 -7.01 -4.76 12.79
CA MET A 102 -7.80 -4.35 13.93
C MET A 102 -9.04 -5.22 14.08
N ALA A 103 -9.33 -5.59 15.32
CA ALA A 103 -10.54 -6.32 15.61
C ALA A 103 -11.75 -5.48 15.20
N GLY A 104 -12.66 -6.10 14.48
CA GLY A 104 -13.83 -5.41 13.97
C GLY A 104 -13.55 -4.45 12.82
N GLY A 105 -12.31 -4.39 12.44
CA GLY A 105 -11.89 -3.54 11.32
C GLY A 105 -11.69 -4.36 10.10
#